data_daaeb9ac4310c36dc424cbe6346cac9d
#
_entry.id   daaeb9ac4310c36dc424cbe6346cac9d
#
_cell.length_a   1.000
_cell.length_b   1.000
_cell.length_c   1.000
_cell.angle_alpha   90.00
_cell.angle_beta   90.00
_cell.angle_gamma   90.00
#
_symmetry.space_group_name_H-M   'P 1'
#
loop_
_entity.id
_entity.type
_entity.pdbx_description
1 polymer ?
#
loop_
_entity_poly.entity_id
_entity_poly.type
_entity_poly.pdbx_seq_one_letter_code
_entity_poly.pdbx_strand_id
1 'polypeptide(L)'
;MNQGHELRTVLIIEDEPSIRNVLCVLLAGLRCEGDIVPNAREALAMVEKRSFDAVLLDLRCSEMNATEAVSALKNLRPSLVGKVLVITGDVSDPQTMELIRKNHWPFIPRHRVMQELWERLRSLLGFSSPPPDSSSRQSPSARPPAGFPF
;
A
#
# COMPACT_ATOMS: atom_id res chain seq x y z
N MET A 1 4.48 23.24 12.97
CA MET A 1 4.69 22.67 12.84
C MET A 1 5.10 22.07 11.83
N ASN A 2 5.24 21.52 11.56
CA ASN A 2 5.76 20.96 10.65
C ASN A 2 4.99 20.03 9.94
N GLN A 3 4.07 20.38 9.33
CA GLN A 3 3.24 19.53 8.71
C GLN A 3 3.94 18.75 7.72
N GLY A 4 4.86 19.26 7.05
CA GLY A 4 5.56 18.53 6.05
C GLY A 4 6.35 17.39 6.62
N HIS A 5 6.46 17.33 7.92
CA HIS A 5 7.24 16.28 8.52
C HIS A 5 6.42 15.20 9.16
N GLU A 6 5.13 15.30 9.07
CA GLU A 6 4.32 14.25 9.62
C GLU A 6 4.48 12.98 8.88
N LEU A 7 4.63 11.89 9.59
CA LEU A 7 4.68 10.58 8.98
C LEU A 7 3.29 10.02 8.87
N ARG A 8 3.01 9.41 7.74
CA ARG A 8 1.75 8.71 7.56
C ARG A 8 1.95 7.29 8.00
N THR A 9 0.92 6.69 8.56
CA THR A 9 1.01 5.32 9.06
C THR A 9 0.16 4.40 8.20
N VAL A 10 0.75 3.27 7.82
CA VAL A 10 0.10 2.31 6.96
C VAL A 10 0.11 0.95 7.65
N LEU A 11 -1.05 0.32 7.71
CA LEU A 11 -1.14 -1.02 8.27
C LEU A 11 -1.01 -2.01 7.13
N ILE A 12 -0.08 -2.96 7.27
CA ILE A 12 0.18 -3.93 6.22
C ILE A 12 -0.26 -5.30 6.70
N ILE A 13 -1.13 -5.93 5.93
CA ILE A 13 -1.58 -7.28 6.23
C ILE A 13 -0.90 -8.21 5.26
N GLU A 14 0.16 -8.85 5.70
CA GLU A 14 1.02 -9.65 4.85
C GLU A 14 1.76 -10.68 5.66
N ASP A 15 1.70 -11.94 5.29
CA ASP A 15 2.36 -12.99 6.06
C ASP A 15 3.66 -13.51 5.44
N GLU A 16 4.02 -13.04 4.28
CA GLU A 16 5.25 -13.50 3.63
C GLU A 16 6.41 -12.56 3.95
N PRO A 17 7.46 -13.04 4.62
CA PRO A 17 8.53 -12.14 5.08
C PRO A 17 9.23 -11.36 3.98
N SER A 18 9.45 -11.97 2.82
CA SER A 18 10.15 -11.27 1.76
C SER A 18 9.35 -10.07 1.25
N ILE A 19 8.03 -10.24 1.17
CA ILE A 19 7.18 -9.15 0.71
C ILE A 19 7.10 -8.06 1.79
N ARG A 20 7.06 -8.47 3.06
CA ARG A 20 7.02 -7.49 4.13
C ARG A 20 8.23 -6.58 4.10
N ASN A 21 9.40 -7.16 3.86
CA ASN A 21 10.61 -6.36 3.82
C ASN A 21 10.59 -5.37 2.67
N VAL A 22 10.13 -5.81 1.51
CA VAL A 22 10.04 -4.93 0.35
C VAL A 22 9.09 -3.76 0.64
N LEU A 23 7.95 -4.08 1.24
CA LEU A 23 6.97 -3.05 1.52
C LEU A 23 7.51 -2.03 2.52
N CYS A 24 8.22 -2.49 3.54
CA CYS A 24 8.78 -1.57 4.53
C CYS A 24 9.78 -0.62 3.90
N VAL A 25 10.63 -1.13 3.01
CA VAL A 25 11.61 -0.29 2.36
C VAL A 25 10.93 0.75 1.47
N LEU A 26 9.92 0.32 0.73
CA LEU A 26 9.21 1.24 -0.14
C LEU A 26 8.46 2.32 0.65
N LEU A 27 7.89 1.93 1.80
CA LEU A 27 7.18 2.90 2.62
C LEU A 27 8.12 3.93 3.22
N ALA A 28 9.31 3.49 3.59
CA ALA A 28 10.29 4.41 4.16
C ALA A 28 10.63 5.51 3.14
N GLY A 29 10.68 5.14 1.86
CA GLY A 29 10.96 6.11 0.83
C GLY A 29 9.86 7.13 0.65
N LEU A 30 8.65 6.81 1.16
CA LEU A 30 7.53 7.73 1.07
C LEU A 30 7.28 8.46 2.37
N ARG A 31 8.17 8.30 3.33
CA ARG A 31 7.99 8.89 4.66
C ARG A 31 6.73 8.33 5.30
N CYS A 32 6.55 7.03 5.17
CA CYS A 32 5.47 6.33 5.81
C CYS A 32 6.03 5.34 6.80
N GLU A 33 5.30 5.10 7.86
CA GLU A 33 5.65 4.05 8.80
C GLU A 33 4.68 2.91 8.58
N GLY A 34 5.19 1.71 8.57
CA GLY A 34 4.33 0.55 8.38
C GLY A 34 4.31 -0.33 9.61
N ASP A 35 3.12 -0.74 10.03
CA ASP A 35 2.97 -1.76 11.04
C ASP A 35 2.47 -2.98 10.31
N ILE A 36 3.07 -4.12 10.57
CA ILE A 36 2.79 -5.33 9.82
C ILE A 36 2.13 -6.36 10.70
N VAL A 37 1.03 -6.94 10.21
CA VAL A 37 0.37 -8.03 10.89
C VAL A 37 0.17 -9.17 9.90
N PRO A 38 0.14 -10.40 10.37
CA PRO A 38 0.07 -11.53 9.45
C PRO A 38 -1.31 -11.86 8.91
N ASN A 39 -2.35 -11.36 9.54
CA ASN A 39 -3.70 -11.70 9.09
C ASN A 39 -4.70 -10.63 9.46
N ALA A 40 -5.92 -10.81 8.96
CA ALA A 40 -6.96 -9.81 9.15
C ALA A 40 -7.40 -9.68 10.60
N ARG A 41 -7.38 -10.78 11.35
CA ARG A 41 -7.81 -10.71 12.73
C ARG A 41 -6.92 -9.77 13.54
N GLU A 42 -5.61 -9.87 13.33
CA GLU A 42 -4.69 -9.01 14.05
C GLU A 42 -4.80 -7.58 13.54
N ALA A 43 -5.13 -7.42 12.26
CA ALA A 43 -5.33 -6.08 11.72
C ALA A 43 -6.50 -5.40 12.41
N LEU A 44 -7.60 -6.12 12.61
CA LEU A 44 -8.75 -5.56 13.27
C LEU A 44 -8.43 -5.14 14.70
N ALA A 45 -7.64 -5.95 15.39
CA ALA A 45 -7.24 -5.62 16.74
C ALA A 45 -6.40 -4.34 16.76
N MET A 46 -5.54 -4.18 15.78
CA MET A 46 -4.70 -2.98 15.71
C MET A 46 -5.53 -1.73 15.43
N VAL A 47 -6.50 -1.84 14.51
CA VAL A 47 -7.30 -0.67 14.16
C VAL A 47 -8.18 -0.23 15.29
N GLU A 48 -8.51 -1.13 16.19
CA GLU A 48 -9.27 -0.76 17.36
C GLU A 48 -8.45 0.13 18.28
N LYS A 49 -7.15 -0.09 18.32
CA LYS A 49 -6.29 0.63 19.23
C LYS A 49 -5.64 1.86 18.64
N ARG A 50 -5.44 1.88 17.36
CA ARG A 50 -4.70 2.97 16.72
C ARG A 50 -5.34 3.36 15.42
N SER A 51 -5.06 4.59 14.98
CA SER A 51 -5.53 5.06 13.68
C SER A 51 -4.44 4.84 12.66
N PHE A 52 -4.84 4.55 11.45
CA PHE A 52 -3.93 4.39 10.33
C PHE A 52 -4.44 5.23 9.18
N ASP A 53 -3.52 5.67 8.33
CA ASP A 53 -3.88 6.50 7.18
C ASP A 53 -4.28 5.65 5.99
N ALA A 54 -3.80 4.43 5.91
CA ALA A 54 -4.14 3.52 4.84
C ALA A 54 -3.85 2.09 5.27
N VAL A 55 -4.39 1.13 4.52
CA VAL A 55 -4.16 -0.28 4.77
C VAL A 55 -3.74 -0.93 3.46
N LEU A 56 -2.69 -1.75 3.52
CA LEU A 56 -2.29 -2.59 2.40
C LEU A 56 -2.72 -3.99 2.74
N LEU A 57 -3.54 -4.59 1.91
CA LEU A 57 -4.06 -5.91 2.16
C LEU A 57 -3.66 -6.87 1.06
N ASP A 58 -2.91 -7.91 1.41
CA ASP A 58 -2.59 -8.96 0.46
C ASP A 58 -3.76 -9.93 0.50
N LEU A 59 -4.41 -10.10 -0.62
CA LEU A 59 -5.59 -10.96 -0.69
C LEU A 59 -5.32 -12.40 -0.31
N ARG A 60 -4.06 -12.83 -0.38
CA ARG A 60 -3.75 -14.21 -0.05
C ARG A 60 -3.63 -14.49 1.43
N CYS A 61 -3.47 -13.48 2.24
CA CYS A 61 -3.15 -13.75 3.62
C CYS A 61 -4.30 -13.54 4.58
N SER A 62 -5.50 -13.66 4.11
CA SER A 62 -6.60 -13.46 4.98
C SER A 62 -7.25 -14.78 5.34
N GLU A 63 -7.39 -15.07 6.62
CA GLU A 63 -8.11 -16.24 7.05
C GLU A 63 -9.59 -15.99 6.93
N MET A 64 -9.99 -14.75 6.90
CA MET A 64 -11.39 -14.46 6.71
C MET A 64 -11.54 -13.94 5.29
N ASN A 65 -12.75 -13.95 4.82
CA ASN A 65 -13.08 -13.49 3.50
C ASN A 65 -12.62 -12.03 3.36
N ALA A 66 -12.00 -11.70 2.22
CA ALA A 66 -11.48 -10.37 2.02
C ALA A 66 -12.55 -9.30 2.12
N THR A 67 -13.74 -9.57 1.60
CA THR A 67 -14.83 -8.62 1.67
C THR A 67 -15.21 -8.36 3.12
N GLU A 68 -15.26 -9.40 3.93
CA GLU A 68 -15.58 -9.24 5.33
C GLU A 68 -14.49 -8.46 6.05
N ALA A 69 -13.24 -8.74 5.72
CA ALA A 69 -12.12 -8.06 6.36
C ALA A 69 -12.16 -6.58 6.05
N VAL A 70 -12.35 -6.22 4.79
CA VAL A 70 -12.38 -4.81 4.40
C VAL A 70 -13.58 -4.11 5.03
N SER A 71 -14.74 -4.77 5.05
CA SER A 71 -15.91 -4.18 5.67
C SER A 71 -15.71 -3.93 7.15
N ALA A 72 -15.11 -4.91 7.83
CA ALA A 72 -14.88 -4.77 9.26
C ALA A 72 -13.90 -3.64 9.56
N LEU A 73 -12.85 -3.51 8.74
CA LEU A 73 -11.89 -2.43 8.92
C LEU A 73 -12.57 -1.08 8.78
N LYS A 74 -13.41 -0.94 7.77
CA LYS A 74 -14.09 0.32 7.52
C LYS A 74 -15.13 0.63 8.59
N ASN A 75 -15.75 -0.41 9.15
CA ASN A 75 -16.71 -0.20 10.21
C ASN A 75 -16.02 0.27 11.48
N LEU A 76 -14.87 -0.29 11.79
CA LEU A 76 -14.12 0.12 12.96
C LEU A 76 -13.52 1.50 12.80
N ARG A 77 -13.08 1.82 11.59
CA ARG A 77 -12.46 3.11 11.32
C ARG A 77 -13.01 3.65 10.01
N PRO A 78 -14.08 4.42 10.05
CA PRO A 78 -14.67 4.95 8.81
C PRO A 78 -13.71 5.79 7.99
N SER A 79 -12.67 6.34 8.61
CA SER A 79 -11.69 7.10 7.86
C SER A 79 -10.91 6.23 6.88
N LEU A 80 -11.04 4.90 6.99
CA LEU A 80 -10.37 4.01 6.05
C LEU A 80 -11.17 3.75 4.78
N VAL A 81 -12.37 4.31 4.68
CA VAL A 81 -13.15 4.17 3.46
C VAL A 81 -12.34 4.79 2.32
N GLY A 82 -12.11 4.02 1.27
CA GLY A 82 -11.30 4.46 0.16
C GLY A 82 -9.80 4.43 0.42
N LYS A 83 -9.37 3.91 1.57
CA LYS A 83 -7.96 3.90 1.91
C LYS A 83 -7.38 2.49 2.03
N VAL A 84 -8.06 1.49 1.53
CA VAL A 84 -7.56 0.12 1.56
C VAL A 84 -7.06 -0.22 0.16
N LEU A 85 -5.76 -0.46 0.05
CA LEU A 85 -5.12 -0.80 -1.22
C LEU A 85 -4.83 -2.30 -1.20
N VAL A 86 -5.32 -3.00 -2.21
CA VAL A 86 -5.21 -4.45 -2.25
C VAL A 86 -4.03 -4.89 -3.11
N ILE A 87 -3.31 -5.89 -2.65
CA ILE A 87 -2.24 -6.49 -3.45
C ILE A 87 -2.73 -7.88 -3.85
N THR A 88 -2.74 -8.14 -5.14
CA THR A 88 -3.22 -9.42 -5.63
C THR A 88 -2.12 -10.15 -6.37
N GLY A 89 -2.04 -11.46 -6.17
CA GLY A 89 -1.02 -12.25 -6.82
C GLY A 89 -1.37 -12.73 -8.20
N ASP A 90 -2.67 -12.79 -8.51
CA ASP A 90 -3.07 -13.35 -9.79
C ASP A 90 -4.16 -12.52 -10.45
N VAL A 91 -3.76 -11.65 -11.35
CA VAL A 91 -4.72 -10.82 -12.05
C VAL A 91 -5.42 -11.58 -13.17
N SER A 92 -4.99 -12.81 -13.44
CA SER A 92 -5.66 -13.59 -14.47
C SER A 92 -6.81 -14.42 -13.88
N ASP A 93 -6.93 -14.44 -12.56
CA ASP A 93 -8.02 -15.19 -11.92
C ASP A 93 -9.30 -14.37 -12.00
N PRO A 94 -10.30 -14.85 -12.76
CA PRO A 94 -11.52 -14.06 -12.95
C PRO A 94 -12.28 -13.77 -11.65
N GLN A 95 -12.25 -14.69 -10.70
CA GLN A 95 -12.98 -14.48 -9.47
C GLN A 95 -12.35 -13.38 -8.64
N THR A 96 -11.03 -13.35 -8.59
CA THR A 96 -10.32 -12.31 -7.87
C THR A 96 -10.59 -10.95 -8.50
N MET A 97 -10.50 -10.87 -9.82
CA MET A 97 -10.70 -9.59 -10.48
C MET A 97 -12.15 -9.13 -10.38
N GLU A 98 -13.08 -10.08 -10.37
CA GLU A 98 -14.48 -9.72 -10.21
C GLU A 98 -14.72 -9.14 -8.82
N LEU A 99 -14.11 -9.72 -7.81
CA LEU A 99 -14.24 -9.25 -6.46
C LEU A 99 -13.69 -7.83 -6.32
N ILE A 100 -12.54 -7.57 -6.90
CA ILE A 100 -11.93 -6.26 -6.84
C ILE A 100 -12.80 -5.24 -7.55
N ARG A 101 -13.31 -5.59 -8.73
CA ARG A 101 -14.12 -4.67 -9.50
C ARG A 101 -15.43 -4.38 -8.80
N LYS A 102 -16.06 -5.39 -8.27
CA LYS A 102 -17.33 -5.24 -7.61
C LYS A 102 -17.25 -4.32 -6.42
N ASN A 103 -16.14 -4.38 -5.69
CA ASN A 103 -15.96 -3.57 -4.51
C ASN A 103 -15.23 -2.27 -4.77
N HIS A 104 -14.84 -2.02 -6.01
CA HIS A 104 -14.12 -0.81 -6.39
C HIS A 104 -12.84 -0.62 -5.58
N TRP A 105 -12.13 -1.70 -5.30
CA TRP A 105 -10.90 -1.62 -4.55
C TRP A 105 -9.75 -1.16 -5.45
N PRO A 106 -8.95 -0.19 -5.02
CA PRO A 106 -7.71 0.07 -5.73
C PRO A 106 -6.78 -1.12 -5.49
N PHE A 107 -6.04 -1.52 -6.50
CA PHE A 107 -5.20 -2.69 -6.36
C PHE A 107 -3.91 -2.58 -7.14
N ILE A 108 -2.92 -3.38 -6.73
CA ILE A 108 -1.66 -3.49 -7.44
C ILE A 108 -1.37 -4.97 -7.59
N PRO A 109 -1.06 -5.45 -8.81
CA PRO A 109 -0.58 -6.82 -8.96
C PRO A 109 0.72 -6.96 -8.19
N ARG A 110 0.91 -8.09 -7.51
CA ARG A 110 2.09 -8.28 -6.70
C ARG A 110 3.39 -8.03 -7.46
N HIS A 111 3.47 -8.47 -8.71
CA HIS A 111 4.69 -8.32 -9.46
C HIS A 111 4.96 -6.87 -9.87
N ARG A 112 4.03 -5.97 -9.62
CA ARG A 112 4.21 -4.57 -9.95
C ARG A 112 4.33 -3.68 -8.72
N VAL A 113 4.47 -4.26 -7.55
CA VAL A 113 4.54 -3.48 -6.33
C VAL A 113 5.72 -2.50 -6.37
N MET A 114 6.88 -2.97 -6.85
CA MET A 114 8.04 -2.09 -6.90
C MET A 114 7.81 -0.89 -7.80
N GLN A 115 7.06 -1.06 -8.88
CA GLN A 115 6.82 0.03 -9.82
C GLN A 115 5.68 0.94 -9.44
N GLU A 116 4.64 0.40 -8.80
CA GLU A 116 3.42 1.16 -8.61
C GLU A 116 3.07 1.59 -7.20
N LEU A 117 3.72 1.04 -6.19
CA LEU A 117 3.29 1.30 -4.83
C LEU A 117 3.34 2.79 -4.47
N TRP A 118 4.41 3.46 -4.83
CA TRP A 118 4.56 4.87 -4.50
C TRP A 118 3.43 5.71 -5.08
N GLU A 119 3.15 5.51 -6.34
CA GLU A 119 2.13 6.28 -7.01
C GLU A 119 0.75 6.01 -6.43
N ARG A 120 0.46 4.75 -6.16
CA ARG A 120 -0.84 4.40 -5.62
C ARG A 120 -1.02 4.94 -4.20
N LEU A 121 0.00 4.81 -3.38
CA LEU A 121 -0.10 5.31 -2.01
C LEU A 121 -0.14 6.83 -1.97
N ARG A 122 0.61 7.48 -2.84
CA ARG A 122 0.57 8.91 -2.90
C ARG A 122 -0.84 9.39 -3.19
N SER A 123 -1.48 8.72 -4.13
CA SER A 123 -2.84 9.05 -4.49
C SER A 123 -3.80 8.81 -3.32
N LEU A 124 -3.65 7.67 -2.65
CA LEU A 124 -4.52 7.33 -1.53
C LEU A 124 -4.34 8.26 -0.34
N LEU A 125 -3.10 8.63 -0.07
CA LEU A 125 -2.79 9.42 1.11
C LEU A 125 -2.91 10.92 0.87
N GLY A 126 -3.10 11.30 -0.39
CA GLY A 126 -3.30 12.71 -0.68
C GLY A 126 -2.03 13.54 -0.67
N PHE A 127 -0.87 12.91 -0.92
CA PHE A 127 0.37 13.67 -0.97
C PHE A 127 0.32 14.58 -2.18
N SER A 128 0.73 15.80 -2.00
CA SER A 128 0.71 16.73 -3.11
C SER A 128 2.02 16.83 -3.84
N SER A 129 3.10 16.34 -3.27
CA SER A 129 4.38 16.40 -3.96
C SER A 129 4.90 15.02 -4.24
N PRO A 130 5.67 14.85 -5.29
CA PRO A 130 6.19 13.53 -5.63
C PRO A 130 7.25 13.09 -4.65
N PRO A 131 7.54 11.80 -4.61
CA PRO A 131 8.59 11.30 -3.74
C PRO A 131 9.94 11.84 -4.22
N PRO A 132 10.90 11.92 -3.33
CA PRO A 132 12.20 12.48 -3.70
C PRO A 132 12.86 11.78 -4.87
N ASP A 133 12.70 10.48 -4.97
CA ASP A 133 13.30 9.75 -6.07
C ASP A 133 12.78 10.17 -7.38
N SER A 134 11.51 10.39 -7.50
CA SER A 134 10.93 10.79 -8.73
C SER A 134 11.47 12.12 -9.16
N SER A 135 11.58 13.03 -8.25
CA SER A 135 12.04 14.32 -8.65
C SER A 135 13.48 14.28 -9.04
N SER A 136 14.29 13.47 -8.41
CA SER A 136 15.68 13.45 -8.79
C SER A 136 15.83 12.82 -10.16
N ARG A 137 14.96 11.91 -10.52
CA ARG A 137 15.12 11.31 -11.78
C ARG A 137 14.68 12.15 -12.89
N GLN A 138 13.96 13.13 -12.64
CA GLN A 138 13.55 13.96 -13.65
C GLN A 138 14.62 14.45 -14.41
N SER A 139 15.64 14.69 -13.83
CA SER A 139 16.65 15.15 -14.55
C SER A 139 17.25 14.19 -15.42
N PRO A 140 17.38 13.40 -15.74
CA PRO A 140 18.02 12.70 -16.60
C PRO A 140 17.99 12.27 -17.67
N SER A 141 17.89 12.71 -17.48
CA SER A 141 17.95 12.39 -18.21
C SER A 141 18.63 12.18 -18.50
N ALA A 142 18.73 12.13 -17.95
CA ALA A 142 19.26 11.94 -18.12
C ALA A 142 20.02 11.36 -17.93
N ARG A 143 20.23 11.00 -17.95
CA ARG A 143 20.85 10.41 -18.04
C ARG A 143 21.82 10.18 -18.29
N PRO A 144 22.08 10.16 -18.04
CA PRO A 144 22.92 9.92 -18.32
C PRO A 144 23.53 9.69 -18.85
N PRO A 145 23.58 9.76 -18.98
CA PRO A 145 24.04 9.44 -19.64
C PRO A 145 24.66 9.11 -20.07
N ALA A 146 24.50 9.23 -20.30
CA ALA A 146 24.84 8.70 -20.71
C ALA A 146 25.63 8.39 -20.62
N GLY A 147 25.84 8.56 -20.40
CA GLY A 147 26.36 8.08 -20.25
C GLY A 147 26.68 7.57 -19.54
N PHE A 148 26.57 7.35 -19.16
CA PHE A 148 26.69 6.79 -18.57
C PHE A 148 26.77 5.86 -18.68
N PRO A 149 27.01 5.53 -18.94
CA PRO A 149 26.81 4.62 -19.10
C PRO A 149 26.83 3.93 -18.68
N PHE A 150 26.87 3.94 -18.43
CA PHE A 150 26.63 3.46 -18.13
C PHE A 150 26.44 3.09 -18.26
#